data_63397db37383f2eae01afc14f620b0d2
#
_entry.id   63397db37383f2eae01afc14f620b0d2
#
_cell.length_a   1.000
_cell.length_b   1.000
_cell.length_c   1.000
_cell.angle_alpha   90.00
_cell.angle_beta   90.00
_cell.angle_gamma   90.00
#
_symmetry.space_group_name_H-M   'P 1'
#
loop_
_entity.id
_entity.type
_entity.pdbx_description
1 polymer ?
#
loop_
_entity_poly.entity_id
_entity_poly.type
_entity_poly.pdbx_seq_one_letter_code
_entity_poly.pdbx_strand_id
1 'polypeptide(L)'
;MRNFFIALFSPLAPRLRRVHPNVLTLFSLLAGILAGISFALTGLAPLFFLVGGGFVALSGMGDSLDGIVARAHGRTSRTGDFLDHFADRLVDVAILAGLAFSRGAHAALGFILIVLALLHSYLGTQIEATLGRRSYAGTGKAELFVAFIAFTIPAYFLSAWYLRVGQHRLAFADLFMLALVLGTAISLVQRFRRGLQACMRADGGDR
;
A
#
# COMPACT_ATOMS: atom_id res chain seq x y z
N MET A 1 -3.80 -6.57 12.16
CA MET A 1 -4.91 -6.02 11.33
C MET A 1 -5.43 -6.99 10.28
N ARG A 2 -4.63 -7.81 9.59
CA ARG A 2 -5.11 -8.77 8.57
C ARG A 2 -6.30 -9.63 9.04
N ASN A 3 -6.23 -10.22 10.23
CA ASN A 3 -7.32 -11.06 10.76
C ASN A 3 -8.61 -10.26 11.03
N PHE A 4 -8.50 -8.98 11.37
CA PHE A 4 -9.65 -8.08 11.53
C PHE A 4 -10.37 -7.87 10.19
N PHE A 5 -9.64 -7.55 9.11
CA PHE A 5 -10.23 -7.39 7.78
C PHE A 5 -10.84 -8.69 7.24
N ILE A 6 -10.18 -9.83 7.49
CA ILE A 6 -10.74 -11.14 7.15
C ILE A 6 -12.07 -11.35 7.90
N ALA A 7 -12.12 -11.10 9.20
CA ALA A 7 -13.33 -11.26 9.99
C ALA A 7 -14.46 -10.31 9.51
N LEU A 8 -14.10 -9.05 9.18
CA LEU A 8 -15.02 -8.03 8.71
C LEU A 8 -15.66 -8.38 7.36
N PHE A 9 -14.85 -8.90 6.41
CA PHE A 9 -15.28 -9.13 5.04
C PHE A 9 -15.70 -10.58 4.74
N SER A 10 -15.36 -11.57 5.58
CA SER A 10 -15.76 -12.96 5.40
C SER A 10 -17.28 -13.17 5.22
N PRO A 11 -18.16 -12.42 5.92
CA PRO A 11 -19.60 -12.57 5.72
C PRO A 11 -20.10 -12.17 4.32
N LEU A 12 -19.28 -11.43 3.55
CA LEU A 12 -19.61 -11.03 2.18
C LEU A 12 -19.27 -12.11 1.15
N ALA A 13 -18.35 -13.03 1.45
CA ALA A 13 -17.88 -14.07 0.53
C ALA A 13 -19.04 -14.92 -0.07
N PRO A 14 -20.04 -15.38 0.70
CA PRO A 14 -21.18 -16.13 0.13
C PRO A 14 -21.98 -15.32 -0.89
N ARG A 15 -22.14 -13.99 -0.65
CA ARG A 15 -22.86 -13.09 -1.56
C ARG A 15 -22.11 -12.85 -2.86
N LEU A 16 -20.80 -12.94 -2.83
CA LEU A 16 -19.90 -12.74 -3.97
C LEU A 16 -19.55 -14.04 -4.72
N ARG A 17 -20.26 -15.14 -4.46
CA ARG A 17 -20.00 -16.45 -5.09
C ARG A 17 -19.98 -16.42 -6.62
N ARG A 18 -20.74 -15.53 -7.23
CA ARG A 18 -20.79 -15.38 -8.71
C ARG A 18 -19.70 -14.48 -9.26
N VAL A 19 -19.05 -13.68 -8.42
CA VAL A 19 -17.99 -12.75 -8.83
C VAL A 19 -16.68 -13.51 -8.95
N HIS A 20 -15.99 -13.33 -10.08
CA HIS A 20 -14.66 -13.90 -10.24
C HIS A 20 -13.64 -13.10 -9.43
N PRO A 21 -12.68 -13.72 -8.69
CA PRO A 21 -11.69 -12.99 -7.89
C PRO A 21 -10.95 -11.90 -8.67
N ASN A 22 -10.54 -12.16 -9.91
CA ASN A 22 -9.83 -11.18 -10.74
C ASN A 22 -10.64 -9.90 -11.05
N VAL A 23 -11.99 -9.96 -10.97
CA VAL A 23 -12.83 -8.76 -11.11
C VAL A 23 -12.69 -7.87 -9.88
N LEU A 24 -12.53 -8.47 -8.69
CA LEU A 24 -12.28 -7.74 -7.44
C LEU A 24 -10.87 -7.13 -7.44
N THR A 25 -9.87 -7.85 -7.95
CA THR A 25 -8.52 -7.33 -8.15
C THR A 25 -8.53 -6.13 -9.12
N LEU A 26 -9.26 -6.22 -10.24
CA LEU A 26 -9.42 -5.11 -11.18
C LEU A 26 -10.15 -3.92 -10.55
N PHE A 27 -11.20 -4.17 -9.76
CA PHE A 27 -11.90 -3.14 -9.01
C PHE A 27 -10.95 -2.44 -8.01
N SER A 28 -10.14 -3.20 -7.26
CA SER A 28 -9.12 -2.67 -6.36
C SER A 28 -8.12 -1.78 -7.10
N LEU A 29 -7.62 -2.24 -8.26
CA LEU A 29 -6.69 -1.48 -9.10
C LEU A 29 -7.31 -0.15 -9.57
N LEU A 30 -8.53 -0.19 -10.12
CA LEU A 30 -9.21 1.03 -10.59
C LEU A 30 -9.46 2.01 -9.45
N ALA A 31 -9.91 1.52 -8.29
CA ALA A 31 -10.10 2.35 -7.10
C ALA A 31 -8.77 2.97 -6.63
N GLY A 32 -7.67 2.21 -6.64
CA GLY A 32 -6.34 2.72 -6.29
C GLY A 32 -5.84 3.81 -7.25
N ILE A 33 -6.06 3.65 -8.56
CA ILE A 33 -5.74 4.68 -9.55
C ILE A 33 -6.58 5.94 -9.32
N LEU A 34 -7.89 5.79 -9.07
CA LEU A 34 -8.78 6.92 -8.76
C LEU A 34 -8.39 7.63 -7.46
N ALA A 35 -7.89 6.89 -6.46
CA ALA A 35 -7.32 7.48 -5.26
C ALA A 35 -6.12 8.37 -5.58
N GLY A 36 -5.17 7.86 -6.38
CA GLY A 36 -4.00 8.62 -6.81
C GLY A 36 -4.37 9.88 -7.59
N ILE A 37 -5.28 9.76 -8.57
CA ILE A 37 -5.81 10.91 -9.32
C ILE A 37 -6.45 11.92 -8.37
N SER A 38 -7.26 11.47 -7.42
CA SER A 38 -7.90 12.35 -6.44
C SER A 38 -6.86 13.12 -5.62
N PHE A 39 -5.81 12.47 -5.12
CA PHE A 39 -4.75 13.16 -4.39
C PHE A 39 -4.01 14.19 -5.25
N ALA A 40 -3.74 13.88 -6.52
CA ALA A 40 -3.13 14.85 -7.43
C ALA A 40 -4.02 16.08 -7.70
N LEU A 41 -5.35 15.91 -7.66
CA LEU A 41 -6.32 16.98 -7.87
C LEU A 41 -6.59 17.83 -6.62
N THR A 42 -5.96 17.58 -5.48
CA THR A 42 -6.14 18.36 -4.24
C THR A 42 -5.74 19.83 -4.37
N GLY A 43 -4.94 20.18 -5.39
CA GLY A 43 -4.64 21.56 -5.77
C GLY A 43 -5.88 22.31 -6.22
N LEU A 44 -6.87 21.65 -6.84
CA LEU A 44 -8.14 22.24 -7.28
C LEU A 44 -9.08 22.46 -6.10
N ALA A 45 -9.23 21.46 -5.23
CA ALA A 45 -10.05 21.57 -4.03
C ALA A 45 -9.57 20.59 -2.94
N PRO A 46 -9.49 21.04 -1.67
CA PRO A 46 -9.10 20.16 -0.56
C PRO A 46 -9.99 18.91 -0.39
N LEU A 47 -11.25 18.98 -0.85
CA LEU A 47 -12.20 17.88 -0.81
C LEU A 47 -11.64 16.59 -1.45
N PHE A 48 -10.74 16.72 -2.43
CA PHE A 48 -10.11 15.58 -3.08
C PHE A 48 -9.22 14.74 -2.14
N PHE A 49 -8.79 15.25 -0.97
CA PHE A 49 -8.20 14.40 0.06
C PHE A 49 -9.21 13.38 0.59
N LEU A 50 -10.44 13.79 0.88
CA LEU A 50 -11.50 12.89 1.36
C LEU A 50 -11.95 11.91 0.29
N VAL A 51 -12.11 12.38 -0.95
CA VAL A 51 -12.44 11.53 -2.10
C VAL A 51 -11.36 10.47 -2.32
N GLY A 52 -10.09 10.87 -2.30
CA GLY A 52 -8.94 9.96 -2.37
C GLY A 52 -8.94 8.93 -1.26
N GLY A 53 -9.21 9.34 -0.01
CA GLY A 53 -9.35 8.44 1.14
C GLY A 53 -10.47 7.41 0.96
N GLY A 54 -11.61 7.84 0.41
CA GLY A 54 -12.71 6.94 0.07
C GLY A 54 -12.29 5.88 -0.98
N PHE A 55 -11.57 6.30 -2.01
CA PHE A 55 -11.04 5.36 -3.02
C PHE A 55 -9.94 4.44 -2.47
N VAL A 56 -9.08 4.91 -1.54
CA VAL A 56 -8.14 4.05 -0.82
C VAL A 56 -8.89 2.97 -0.03
N ALA A 57 -9.98 3.33 0.67
CA ALA A 57 -10.79 2.37 1.40
C ALA A 57 -11.43 1.32 0.47
N LEU A 58 -11.98 1.75 -0.67
CA LEU A 58 -12.55 0.86 -1.70
C LEU A 58 -11.48 -0.06 -2.30
N SER A 59 -10.28 0.45 -2.59
CA SER A 59 -9.16 -0.35 -3.08
C SER A 59 -8.76 -1.43 -2.07
N GLY A 60 -8.57 -1.06 -0.80
CA GLY A 60 -8.23 -2.02 0.26
C GLY A 60 -9.32 -3.06 0.52
N MET A 61 -10.59 -2.68 0.36
CA MET A 61 -11.71 -3.61 0.44
C MET A 61 -11.69 -4.62 -0.71
N GLY A 62 -11.50 -4.16 -1.96
CA GLY A 62 -11.42 -5.02 -3.14
C GLY A 62 -10.31 -6.05 -3.02
N ASP A 63 -9.10 -5.62 -2.66
CA ASP A 63 -7.91 -6.43 -2.38
C ASP A 63 -8.14 -7.49 -1.28
N SER A 64 -8.82 -7.11 -0.21
CA SER A 64 -9.12 -8.07 0.85
C SER A 64 -10.15 -9.11 0.43
N LEU A 65 -11.15 -8.69 -0.37
CA LEU A 65 -12.24 -9.55 -0.81
C LEU A 65 -11.82 -10.55 -1.88
N ASP A 66 -10.92 -10.22 -2.80
CA ASP A 66 -10.50 -11.15 -3.87
C ASP A 66 -9.83 -12.39 -3.31
N GLY A 67 -8.91 -12.23 -2.35
CA GLY A 67 -8.29 -13.35 -1.66
C GLY A 67 -9.26 -14.16 -0.78
N ILE A 68 -10.24 -13.51 -0.13
CA ILE A 68 -11.26 -14.20 0.66
C ILE A 68 -12.17 -15.02 -0.26
N VAL A 69 -12.65 -14.43 -1.36
CA VAL A 69 -13.53 -15.08 -2.33
C VAL A 69 -12.80 -16.22 -3.05
N ALA A 70 -11.53 -16.00 -3.46
CA ALA A 70 -10.72 -17.05 -4.10
C ALA A 70 -10.59 -18.28 -3.21
N ARG A 71 -10.26 -18.11 -1.93
CA ARG A 71 -10.12 -19.21 -0.95
C ARG A 71 -11.46 -19.86 -0.64
N ALA A 72 -12.50 -19.08 -0.40
CA ALA A 72 -13.81 -19.60 -0.02
C ALA A 72 -14.47 -20.47 -1.11
N HIS A 73 -14.11 -20.22 -2.38
CA HIS A 73 -14.70 -20.92 -3.52
C HIS A 73 -13.71 -21.83 -4.28
N GLY A 74 -12.51 -22.08 -3.73
CA GLY A 74 -11.50 -22.94 -4.36
C GLY A 74 -11.01 -22.40 -5.72
N ARG A 75 -11.06 -21.10 -5.95
CA ARG A 75 -10.67 -20.44 -7.21
C ARG A 75 -9.28 -19.80 -7.16
N THR A 76 -8.41 -20.31 -6.30
CA THR A 76 -7.00 -19.87 -6.27
C THR A 76 -6.27 -20.35 -7.51
N SER A 77 -5.51 -19.46 -8.16
CA SER A 77 -4.73 -19.80 -9.35
C SER A 77 -3.40 -19.04 -9.36
N ARG A 78 -2.38 -19.60 -10.04
CA ARG A 78 -1.09 -18.91 -10.23
C ARG A 78 -1.25 -17.59 -11.00
N THR A 79 -2.15 -17.55 -11.97
CA THR A 79 -2.46 -16.33 -12.73
C THR A 79 -3.11 -15.27 -11.84
N GLY A 80 -4.05 -15.68 -10.97
CA GLY A 80 -4.67 -14.76 -10.01
C GLY A 80 -3.65 -14.17 -9.03
N ASP A 81 -2.77 -15.01 -8.47
CA ASP A 81 -1.70 -14.58 -7.57
C ASP A 81 -0.72 -13.60 -8.26
N PHE A 82 -0.36 -13.86 -9.52
CA PHE A 82 0.47 -12.96 -10.31
C PHE A 82 -0.20 -11.60 -10.57
N LEU A 83 -1.47 -11.62 -10.99
CA LEU A 83 -2.24 -10.40 -11.28
C LEU A 83 -2.45 -9.56 -10.01
N ASP A 84 -2.75 -10.20 -8.88
CA ASP A 84 -2.89 -9.55 -7.59
C ASP A 84 -1.61 -8.82 -7.18
N HIS A 85 -0.46 -9.52 -7.19
CA HIS A 85 0.83 -8.92 -6.83
C HIS A 85 1.22 -7.75 -7.77
N PHE A 86 0.91 -7.86 -9.06
CA PHE A 86 1.19 -6.80 -10.02
C PHE A 86 0.26 -5.60 -9.82
N ALA A 87 -1.05 -5.84 -9.66
CA ALA A 87 -2.04 -4.80 -9.38
C ALA A 87 -1.70 -4.03 -8.09
N ASP A 88 -1.26 -4.74 -7.07
CA ASP A 88 -0.79 -4.16 -5.81
C ASP A 88 0.30 -3.11 -6.02
N ARG A 89 1.29 -3.42 -6.85
CA ARG A 89 2.40 -2.47 -7.13
C ARG A 89 1.91 -1.26 -7.90
N LEU A 90 0.99 -1.45 -8.85
CA LEU A 90 0.39 -0.33 -9.58
C LEU A 90 -0.44 0.57 -8.64
N VAL A 91 -1.21 -0.01 -7.73
CA VAL A 91 -1.97 0.74 -6.71
C VAL A 91 -1.04 1.54 -5.81
N ASP A 92 0.02 0.91 -5.27
CA ASP A 92 1.00 1.58 -4.43
C ASP A 92 1.62 2.79 -5.17
N VAL A 93 2.08 2.59 -6.41
CA VAL A 93 2.67 3.67 -7.22
C VAL A 93 1.64 4.76 -7.52
N ALA A 94 0.40 4.42 -7.88
CA ALA A 94 -0.63 5.39 -8.21
C ALA A 94 -0.98 6.29 -7.00
N ILE A 95 -1.20 5.69 -5.83
CA ILE A 95 -1.52 6.42 -4.59
C ILE A 95 -0.35 7.33 -4.18
N LEU A 96 0.88 6.81 -4.17
CA LEU A 96 2.06 7.55 -3.75
C LEU A 96 2.42 8.66 -4.73
N ALA A 97 2.27 8.42 -6.05
CA ALA A 97 2.45 9.45 -7.06
C ALA A 97 1.40 10.56 -6.92
N GLY A 98 0.13 10.20 -6.73
CA GLY A 98 -0.92 11.18 -6.48
C GLY A 98 -0.63 12.03 -5.24
N LEU A 99 -0.15 11.42 -4.16
CA LEU A 99 0.25 12.14 -2.95
C LEU A 99 1.45 13.06 -3.20
N ALA A 100 2.43 12.63 -4.02
CA ALA A 100 3.59 13.44 -4.40
C ALA A 100 3.20 14.74 -5.13
N PHE A 101 2.10 14.72 -5.89
CA PHE A 101 1.55 15.87 -6.59
C PHE A 101 0.39 16.54 -5.84
N SER A 102 0.15 16.18 -4.59
CA SER A 102 -0.91 16.78 -3.79
C SER A 102 -0.56 18.23 -3.42
N ARG A 103 -1.59 18.99 -3.00
CA ARG A 103 -1.49 20.40 -2.68
C ARG A 103 -0.34 20.73 -1.72
N GLY A 104 0.62 21.51 -2.21
CA GLY A 104 1.77 21.99 -1.44
C GLY A 104 2.83 20.93 -1.13
N ALA A 105 2.68 19.71 -1.61
CA ALA A 105 3.62 18.63 -1.38
C ALA A 105 4.92 18.80 -2.20
N HIS A 106 6.02 18.32 -1.67
CA HIS A 106 7.30 18.24 -2.37
C HIS A 106 7.41 16.90 -3.11
N ALA A 107 7.33 16.93 -4.44
CA ALA A 107 7.35 15.75 -5.30
C ALA A 107 8.58 14.85 -5.06
N ALA A 108 9.72 15.43 -4.67
CA ALA A 108 10.94 14.67 -4.35
C ALA A 108 10.72 13.67 -3.19
N LEU A 109 9.96 14.04 -2.15
CA LEU A 109 9.63 13.14 -1.05
C LEU A 109 8.77 11.96 -1.52
N GLY A 110 7.77 12.25 -2.37
CA GLY A 110 6.93 11.22 -2.96
C GLY A 110 7.74 10.28 -3.86
N PHE A 111 8.66 10.81 -4.65
CA PHE A 111 9.55 9.97 -5.48
C PHE A 111 10.43 9.04 -4.62
N ILE A 112 11.05 9.57 -3.57
CA ILE A 112 11.84 8.76 -2.61
C ILE A 112 10.96 7.66 -2.00
N LEU A 113 9.73 8.00 -1.61
CA LEU A 113 8.80 7.04 -1.01
C LEU A 113 8.40 5.93 -1.99
N ILE A 114 8.14 6.25 -3.26
CA ILE A 114 7.86 5.27 -4.31
C ILE A 114 9.04 4.31 -4.47
N VAL A 115 10.26 4.82 -4.59
CA VAL A 115 11.46 3.99 -4.72
C VAL A 115 11.62 3.06 -3.52
N LEU A 116 11.48 3.58 -2.29
CA LEU A 116 11.57 2.76 -1.07
C LEU A 116 10.48 1.70 -1.00
N ALA A 117 9.24 2.03 -1.38
CA ALA A 117 8.12 1.08 -1.38
C ALA A 117 8.35 -0.06 -2.38
N LEU A 118 8.82 0.25 -3.59
CA LEU A 118 9.16 -0.75 -4.60
C LEU A 118 10.34 -1.61 -4.17
N LEU A 119 11.41 -1.04 -3.61
CA LEU A 119 12.54 -1.80 -3.09
C LEU A 119 12.14 -2.70 -1.93
N HIS A 120 11.30 -2.21 -1.02
CA HIS A 120 10.77 -3.01 0.09
C HIS A 120 9.97 -4.21 -0.41
N SER A 121 9.15 -4.01 -1.46
CA SER A 121 8.39 -5.08 -2.10
C SER A 121 9.30 -6.07 -2.83
N TYR A 122 10.23 -5.56 -3.65
CA TYR A 122 11.20 -6.37 -4.37
C TYR A 122 12.00 -7.28 -3.43
N LEU A 123 12.49 -6.72 -2.31
CA LEU A 123 13.23 -7.49 -1.32
C LEU A 123 12.40 -8.64 -0.73
N GLY A 124 11.09 -8.42 -0.53
CA GLY A 124 10.17 -9.48 -0.09
C GLY A 124 10.09 -10.63 -1.09
N THR A 125 9.91 -10.31 -2.36
CA THR A 125 9.85 -11.28 -3.45
C THR A 125 11.20 -11.99 -3.64
N GLN A 126 12.32 -11.26 -3.50
CA GLN A 126 13.65 -11.82 -3.61
C GLN A 126 13.94 -12.84 -2.51
N ILE A 127 13.58 -12.53 -1.26
CA ILE A 127 13.71 -13.48 -0.14
C ILE A 127 12.88 -14.73 -0.38
N GLU A 128 11.66 -14.58 -0.89
CA GLU A 128 10.79 -15.72 -1.23
C GLU A 128 11.40 -16.57 -2.35
N ALA A 129 11.91 -15.94 -3.40
CA ALA A 129 12.57 -16.64 -4.52
C ALA A 129 13.82 -17.41 -4.07
N THR A 130 14.62 -16.82 -3.13
CA THR A 130 15.87 -17.42 -2.66
C THR A 130 15.63 -18.58 -1.66
N LEU A 131 14.64 -18.42 -0.76
CA LEU A 131 14.42 -19.38 0.34
C LEU A 131 13.23 -20.32 0.12
N GLY A 132 12.49 -20.19 -0.99
CA GLY A 132 11.30 -20.99 -1.29
C GLY A 132 10.13 -20.79 -0.31
N ARG A 133 10.16 -19.75 0.53
CA ARG A 133 9.14 -19.48 1.56
C ARG A 133 8.85 -18.00 1.70
N ARG A 134 7.55 -17.65 1.85
CA ARG A 134 7.11 -16.26 2.07
C ARG A 134 7.55 -15.75 3.44
N SER A 135 8.16 -14.56 3.46
CA SER A 135 8.49 -13.84 4.68
C SER A 135 7.47 -12.72 4.92
N TYR A 136 6.63 -12.90 5.94
CA TYR A 136 5.62 -11.90 6.34
C TYR A 136 6.15 -10.87 7.34
N ALA A 137 7.46 -10.63 7.38
CA ALA A 137 8.07 -9.68 8.30
C ALA A 137 7.98 -8.25 7.76
N GLY A 138 7.29 -7.39 8.47
CA GLY A 138 7.20 -5.95 8.16
C GLY A 138 5.79 -5.38 8.43
N THR A 139 5.64 -4.07 8.20
CA THR A 139 4.35 -3.38 8.24
C THR A 139 3.45 -3.96 7.14
N GLY A 140 2.27 -4.42 7.51
CA GLY A 140 1.33 -5.02 6.58
C GLY A 140 0.63 -3.95 5.72
N LYS A 141 0.16 -4.34 4.53
CA LYS A 141 -0.58 -3.48 3.61
C LYS A 141 -1.83 -2.86 4.26
N ALA A 142 -2.50 -3.62 5.14
CA ALA A 142 -3.67 -3.14 5.87
C ALA A 142 -3.37 -1.95 6.79
N GLU A 143 -2.21 -1.92 7.45
CA GLU A 143 -1.76 -0.82 8.29
C GLU A 143 -1.52 0.46 7.46
N LEU A 144 -0.96 0.32 6.26
CA LEU A 144 -0.77 1.43 5.33
C LEU A 144 -2.10 2.01 4.85
N PHE A 145 -3.06 1.18 4.45
CA PHE A 145 -4.39 1.66 4.06
C PHE A 145 -5.08 2.43 5.18
N VAL A 146 -5.03 1.92 6.42
CA VAL A 146 -5.59 2.64 7.58
C VAL A 146 -4.86 3.97 7.81
N ALA A 147 -3.54 4.00 7.69
CA ALA A 147 -2.75 5.23 7.82
C ALA A 147 -3.14 6.26 6.75
N PHE A 148 -3.33 5.84 5.48
CA PHE A 148 -3.79 6.73 4.41
C PHE A 148 -5.18 7.27 4.68
N ILE A 149 -6.14 6.43 5.08
CA ILE A 149 -7.51 6.87 5.40
C ILE A 149 -7.48 7.86 6.57
N ALA A 150 -6.74 7.54 7.64
CA ALA A 150 -6.59 8.42 8.80
C ALA A 150 -5.92 9.76 8.46
N PHE A 151 -4.99 9.76 7.49
CA PHE A 151 -4.33 10.97 7.00
C PHE A 151 -5.30 11.91 6.28
N THR A 152 -6.28 11.40 5.54
CA THR A 152 -7.10 12.22 4.62
C THR A 152 -7.99 13.24 5.33
N ILE A 153 -8.49 12.91 6.53
CA ILE A 153 -9.33 13.82 7.31
C ILE A 153 -8.53 15.05 7.78
N PRO A 154 -7.41 14.93 8.51
CA PRO A 154 -6.61 16.10 8.87
C PRO A 154 -6.02 16.80 7.64
N ALA A 155 -5.67 16.09 6.56
CA ALA A 155 -5.17 16.70 5.33
C ALA A 155 -6.20 17.62 4.67
N TYR A 156 -7.49 17.28 4.73
CA TYR A 156 -8.56 18.15 4.26
C TYR A 156 -8.59 19.48 5.03
N PHE A 157 -8.60 19.43 6.37
CA PHE A 157 -8.66 20.62 7.22
C PHE A 157 -7.35 21.41 7.23
N LEU A 158 -6.22 20.75 7.13
CA LEU A 158 -4.88 21.34 7.19
C LEU A 158 -4.27 21.57 5.80
N SER A 159 -5.08 21.55 4.74
CA SER A 159 -4.61 21.65 3.34
C SER A 159 -3.90 22.97 3.01
N ALA A 160 -4.14 24.03 3.78
CA ALA A 160 -3.47 25.33 3.65
C ALA A 160 -2.42 25.58 4.73
N TRP A 161 -2.20 24.60 5.65
CA TRP A 161 -1.25 24.73 6.75
C TRP A 161 0.16 24.31 6.30
N TYR A 162 1.16 25.05 6.79
CA TYR A 162 2.58 24.80 6.50
C TYR A 162 3.43 24.92 7.76
N LEU A 163 4.36 24.01 7.94
CA LEU A 163 5.46 24.14 8.88
C LEU A 163 6.64 24.84 8.17
N ARG A 164 7.17 25.90 8.75
CA ARG A 164 8.37 26.57 8.25
C ARG A 164 9.61 25.99 8.93
N VAL A 165 10.54 25.46 8.10
CA VAL A 165 11.86 24.98 8.56
C VAL A 165 12.92 25.72 7.76
N GLY A 166 13.50 26.77 8.32
CA GLY A 166 14.38 27.67 7.61
C GLY A 166 13.66 28.36 6.43
N GLN A 167 14.14 28.14 5.21
CA GLN A 167 13.55 28.69 3.99
C GLN A 167 12.48 27.79 3.37
N HIS A 168 12.30 26.57 3.87
CA HIS A 168 11.36 25.58 3.31
C HIS A 168 9.99 25.67 4.01
N ARG A 169 8.95 25.44 3.22
CA ARG A 169 7.56 25.29 3.69
C ARG A 169 7.14 23.86 3.50
N LEU A 170 6.96 23.11 4.57
CA LEU A 170 6.48 21.73 4.53
C LEU A 170 4.97 21.73 4.72
N ALA A 171 4.24 21.21 3.75
CA ALA A 171 2.80 20.98 3.86
C ALA A 171 2.51 19.82 4.81
N PHE A 172 1.27 19.68 5.26
CA PHE A 172 0.86 18.52 6.07
C PHE A 172 1.10 17.19 5.35
N ALA A 173 0.91 17.16 4.02
CA ALA A 173 1.23 15.99 3.19
C ALA A 173 2.72 15.62 3.21
N ASP A 174 3.63 16.61 3.28
CA ASP A 174 5.07 16.34 3.40
C ASP A 174 5.42 15.67 4.72
N LEU A 175 4.82 16.12 5.82
CA LEU A 175 5.05 15.49 7.14
C LEU A 175 4.59 14.04 7.15
N PHE A 176 3.45 13.75 6.52
CA PHE A 176 2.97 12.38 6.36
C PHE A 176 3.92 11.56 5.49
N MET A 177 4.36 12.08 4.33
CA MET A 177 5.33 11.40 3.47
C MET A 177 6.66 11.16 4.18
N LEU A 178 7.18 12.13 4.96
CA LEU A 178 8.39 11.95 5.77
C LEU A 178 8.25 10.82 6.79
N ALA A 179 7.11 10.74 7.48
CA ALA A 179 6.84 9.65 8.41
C ALA A 179 6.83 8.30 7.69
N LEU A 180 6.20 8.23 6.49
CA LEU A 180 6.20 7.02 5.67
C LEU A 180 7.59 6.65 5.14
N VAL A 181 8.39 7.64 4.70
CA VAL A 181 9.78 7.43 4.24
C VAL A 181 10.61 6.81 5.37
N LEU A 182 10.57 7.40 6.57
CA LEU A 182 11.30 6.89 7.73
C LEU A 182 10.83 5.47 8.12
N GLY A 183 9.52 5.26 8.20
CA GLY A 183 8.95 3.95 8.54
C GLY A 183 9.31 2.88 7.51
N THR A 184 9.22 3.21 6.21
CA THR A 184 9.56 2.28 5.12
C THR A 184 11.05 1.99 5.07
N ALA A 185 11.91 3.00 5.28
CA ALA A 185 13.36 2.83 5.32
C ALA A 185 13.78 1.90 6.48
N ILE A 186 13.24 2.13 7.69
CA ILE A 186 13.47 1.26 8.85
C ILE A 186 13.00 -0.17 8.56
N SER A 187 11.80 -0.32 8.00
CA SER A 187 11.24 -1.63 7.65
C SER A 187 12.08 -2.35 6.59
N LEU A 188 12.58 -1.61 5.58
CA LEU A 188 13.47 -2.14 4.54
C LEU A 188 14.76 -2.69 5.13
N VAL A 189 15.42 -1.92 6.00
CA VAL A 189 16.66 -2.35 6.68
C VAL A 189 16.41 -3.59 7.56
N GLN A 190 15.32 -3.60 8.32
CA GLN A 190 14.95 -4.76 9.14
C GLN A 190 14.68 -6.00 8.29
N ARG A 191 13.96 -5.84 7.18
CA ARG A 191 13.66 -6.94 6.24
C ARG A 191 14.93 -7.47 5.61
N PHE A 192 15.84 -6.58 5.17
CA PHE A 192 17.13 -6.96 4.62
C PHE A 192 17.96 -7.79 5.63
N ARG A 193 18.11 -7.30 6.86
CA ARG A 193 18.86 -8.00 7.92
C ARG A 193 18.29 -9.39 8.20
N ARG A 194 16.96 -9.50 8.32
CA ARG A 194 16.29 -10.80 8.57
C ARG A 194 16.44 -11.75 7.37
N GLY A 195 16.31 -11.24 6.14
CA GLY A 195 16.51 -12.01 4.93
C GLY A 195 17.93 -12.56 4.85
N LEU A 196 18.92 -11.68 5.04
CA LEU A 196 20.33 -12.07 5.04
C LEU A 196 20.64 -13.16 6.10
N GLN A 197 20.16 -12.96 7.34
CA GLN A 197 20.33 -13.96 8.41
C GLN A 197 19.66 -15.30 8.06
N ALA A 198 18.51 -15.27 7.38
CA ALA A 198 17.83 -16.50 6.97
C ALA A 198 18.61 -17.24 5.87
N CYS A 199 19.21 -16.53 4.92
CA CYS A 199 20.08 -17.11 3.89
C CYS A 199 21.35 -17.71 4.52
N MET A 200 22.04 -16.98 5.42
CA MET A 200 23.23 -17.47 6.11
C MET A 200 22.96 -18.73 6.94
N ARG A 201 21.77 -18.84 7.54
CA ARG A 201 21.36 -20.06 8.28
C ARG A 201 21.10 -21.23 7.34
N ALA A 202 20.53 -20.97 6.17
CA ALA A 202 20.30 -22.01 5.15
C ALA A 202 21.65 -22.55 4.64
N ASP A 203 22.60 -21.66 4.33
CA ASP A 203 23.94 -22.05 3.87
C ASP A 203 24.77 -22.80 4.96
N GLY A 204 24.56 -22.45 6.24
CA GLY A 204 25.26 -23.08 7.38
C GLY A 204 24.64 -24.39 7.85
N GLY A 205 23.38 -24.68 7.51
CA GLY A 205 22.69 -25.93 7.87
C GLY A 205 22.99 -27.12 6.94
N ASP A 206 23.59 -26.85 5.79
CA ASP A 206 24.03 -27.87 4.81
C ASP A 206 25.49 -28.33 5.04
N ARG A 207 26.10 -27.92 6.15
CA ARG A 207 27.43 -28.40 6.62
C ARG A 207 27.27 -29.20 7.89
#